data_92d3c30e5ab0bb0c0b5748e52c61af2c
#
_entry.id   92d3c30e5ab0bb0c0b5748e52c61af2c
#
_cell.length_a   1.000
_cell.length_b   1.000
_cell.length_c   1.000
_cell.angle_alpha   90.00
_cell.angle_beta   90.00
_cell.angle_gamma   90.00
#
_symmetry.space_group_name_H-M   'P 1'
#
loop_
_entity.id
_entity.type
_entity.pdbx_description
1 polymer ?
#
loop_
_entity_poly.entity_id
_entity_poly.type
_entity_poly.pdbx_seq_one_letter_code
_entity_poly.pdbx_strand_id
1 'polypeptide(L)'
;MKIAITGSRGFIGSHLKTRLEKDGHEIVEWDLRQEPSRCIKDFDPGDINYCIHLAAYADVRASLKDPQKYWVNNVENTTRIQNICHYNNIPLLYASSSCIHNWWLSPYGISKKVNEETAFHNQVGLRFTTVYGDGARDSMLIGKLVNGTIKYLTRHTRDFVHVSDVVEAIVLLMSKNISMLKPAYDIGTGKGNIVENLGVLAGWEGIEVTDGDACEAQNNTADISAMKELGWEPKIDVQDYIVKNTVPH
;
A
#
# COMPACT_ATOMS: atom_id res chain seq x y z
N MET A 1 11.49 17.25 10.98
CA MET A 1 11.22 17.65 9.58
C MET A 1 9.75 17.98 9.43
N LYS A 2 9.40 18.80 8.46
CA LYS A 2 8.02 19.06 8.06
C LYS A 2 7.67 18.17 6.85
N ILE A 3 6.71 17.25 7.02
CA ILE A 3 6.44 16.16 6.08
C ILE A 3 4.99 16.23 5.62
N ALA A 4 4.77 16.30 4.30
CA ALA A 4 3.42 16.14 3.75
C ALA A 4 3.07 14.66 3.61
N ILE A 5 1.89 14.29 4.09
CA ILE A 5 1.31 12.96 3.86
C ILE A 5 0.00 13.12 3.13
N THR A 6 -0.06 12.67 1.88
CA THR A 6 -1.34 12.57 1.19
C THR A 6 -2.00 11.24 1.51
N GLY A 7 -3.31 11.23 1.70
CA GLY A 7 -4.01 10.05 2.21
C GLY A 7 -3.71 9.76 3.69
N SER A 8 -3.40 10.80 4.47
CA SER A 8 -3.02 10.73 5.89
C SER A 8 -4.08 10.08 6.79
N ARG A 9 -5.35 10.10 6.38
CA ARG A 9 -6.49 9.46 7.06
C ARG A 9 -6.87 8.10 6.46
N GLY A 10 -6.05 7.61 5.51
CA GLY A 10 -6.13 6.25 4.98
C GLY A 10 -5.61 5.22 5.97
N PHE A 11 -5.75 3.94 5.63
CA PHE A 11 -5.29 2.83 6.46
C PHE A 11 -3.80 2.96 6.79
N ILE A 12 -2.93 2.95 5.79
CA ILE A 12 -1.46 3.09 5.99
C ILE A 12 -1.12 4.49 6.49
N GLY A 13 -1.78 5.53 5.92
CA GLY A 13 -1.47 6.93 6.22
C GLY A 13 -1.71 7.31 7.68
N SER A 14 -2.75 6.79 8.32
CA SER A 14 -3.05 7.07 9.73
C SER A 14 -2.01 6.47 10.68
N HIS A 15 -1.57 5.24 10.42
CA HIS A 15 -0.51 4.59 11.20
C HIS A 15 0.84 5.31 11.00
N LEU A 16 1.16 5.67 9.75
CA LEU A 16 2.38 6.40 9.44
C LEU A 16 2.40 7.78 10.10
N LYS A 17 1.28 8.52 10.02
CA LYS A 17 1.14 9.82 10.68
C LYS A 17 1.44 9.70 12.17
N THR A 18 0.76 8.80 12.87
CA THR A 18 0.95 8.57 14.32
C THR A 18 2.41 8.25 14.65
N ARG A 19 3.08 7.44 13.83
CA ARG A 19 4.48 7.10 14.05
C ARG A 19 5.39 8.31 13.86
N LEU A 20 5.23 9.07 12.78
CA LEU A 20 6.09 10.22 12.48
C LEU A 20 5.88 11.38 13.47
N GLU A 21 4.67 11.61 13.95
CA GLU A 21 4.38 12.58 15.02
C GLU A 21 5.10 12.18 16.33
N LYS A 22 5.06 10.88 16.68
CA LYS A 22 5.79 10.34 17.84
C LYS A 22 7.31 10.51 17.69
N ASP A 23 7.83 10.40 16.48
CA ASP A 23 9.25 10.61 16.16
C ASP A 23 9.64 12.11 16.10
N GLY A 24 8.70 13.03 16.41
CA GLY A 24 8.93 14.47 16.50
C GLY A 24 8.90 15.20 15.16
N HIS A 25 8.24 14.66 14.15
CA HIS A 25 8.03 15.33 12.87
C HIS A 25 6.75 16.17 12.87
N GLU A 26 6.76 17.30 12.16
CA GLU A 26 5.58 18.09 11.84
C GLU A 26 4.89 17.50 10.62
N ILE A 27 3.60 17.17 10.72
CA ILE A 27 2.84 16.55 9.63
C ILE A 27 1.86 17.55 8.99
N VAL A 28 2.00 17.71 7.68
CA VAL A 28 1.06 18.44 6.82
C VAL A 28 0.13 17.42 6.15
N GLU A 29 -1.11 17.38 6.62
CA GLU A 29 -2.10 16.44 6.12
C GLU A 29 -2.72 16.90 4.79
N TRP A 30 -2.77 16.00 3.79
CA TRP A 30 -3.50 16.14 2.54
C TRP A 30 -4.47 14.97 2.34
N ASP A 31 -5.69 15.12 2.84
CA ASP A 31 -6.74 14.10 2.77
C ASP A 31 -8.11 14.74 2.67
N LEU A 32 -8.91 14.31 1.70
CA LEU A 32 -10.30 14.77 1.49
C LEU A 32 -11.21 14.55 2.71
N ARG A 33 -10.87 13.58 3.56
CA ARG A 33 -11.61 13.32 4.81
C ARG A 33 -11.27 14.30 5.91
N GLN A 34 -10.22 15.08 5.76
CA GLN A 34 -9.93 16.22 6.61
C GLN A 34 -10.80 17.40 6.20
N GLU A 35 -10.67 17.83 4.95
CA GLU A 35 -11.46 18.89 4.33
C GLU A 35 -11.40 18.77 2.79
N PRO A 36 -12.45 19.22 2.06
CA PRO A 36 -12.49 19.14 0.60
C PRO A 36 -11.36 19.90 -0.10
N SER A 37 -10.84 20.97 0.51
CA SER A 37 -9.71 21.79 -0.02
C SER A 37 -8.38 21.04 0.01
N ARG A 38 -8.26 19.96 0.77
CA ARG A 38 -7.07 19.08 0.84
C ARG A 38 -7.11 17.96 -0.20
N CYS A 39 -7.71 18.22 -1.35
CA CYS A 39 -7.65 17.32 -2.49
C CYS A 39 -6.26 17.31 -3.12
N ILE A 40 -5.76 16.13 -3.48
CA ILE A 40 -4.43 15.99 -4.11
C ILE A 40 -4.31 16.72 -5.46
N LYS A 41 -5.44 16.97 -6.14
CA LYS A 41 -5.46 17.80 -7.36
C LYS A 41 -5.01 19.25 -7.11
N ASP A 42 -5.19 19.74 -5.88
CA ASP A 42 -4.86 21.10 -5.46
C ASP A 42 -3.58 21.14 -4.60
N PHE A 43 -2.82 20.04 -4.58
CA PHE A 43 -1.62 19.90 -3.74
C PHE A 43 -0.65 21.07 -3.94
N ASP A 44 -0.36 21.74 -2.81
CA ASP A 44 0.65 22.77 -2.68
C ASP A 44 1.66 22.31 -1.61
N PRO A 45 2.95 22.19 -1.95
CA PRO A 45 3.97 21.71 -1.03
C PRO A 45 4.28 22.71 0.09
N GLY A 46 4.09 24.01 -0.14
CA GLY A 46 4.55 25.03 0.80
C GLY A 46 6.04 24.86 1.13
N ASP A 47 6.37 24.84 2.42
CA ASP A 47 7.74 24.73 2.96
C ASP A 47 8.09 23.32 3.50
N ILE A 48 7.47 22.25 2.97
CA ILE A 48 7.75 20.87 3.41
C ILE A 48 9.17 20.42 3.02
N ASN A 49 9.73 19.52 3.83
CA ASN A 49 11.05 18.92 3.58
C ASN A 49 10.95 17.56 2.88
N TYR A 50 9.80 16.89 2.95
CA TYR A 50 9.57 15.54 2.44
C TYR A 50 8.10 15.33 2.08
N CYS A 51 7.83 14.53 1.07
CA CYS A 51 6.46 14.15 0.70
C CYS A 51 6.30 12.62 0.71
N ILE A 52 5.19 12.15 1.30
CA ILE A 52 4.78 10.75 1.25
C ILE A 52 3.38 10.68 0.65
N HIS A 53 3.30 10.21 -0.59
CA HIS A 53 2.06 10.18 -1.35
C HIS A 53 1.40 8.80 -1.28
N LEU A 54 0.39 8.68 -0.40
CA LEU A 54 -0.38 7.43 -0.19
C LEU A 54 -1.83 7.54 -0.72
N ALA A 55 -2.29 8.72 -1.11
CA ALA A 55 -3.64 8.92 -1.61
C ALA A 55 -3.83 8.26 -2.98
N ALA A 56 -4.52 7.13 -3.02
CA ALA A 56 -4.84 6.41 -4.24
C ALA A 56 -6.14 5.60 -4.08
N TYR A 57 -6.83 5.35 -5.19
CA TYR A 57 -7.78 4.26 -5.27
C TYR A 57 -7.02 2.94 -5.42
N ALA A 58 -7.29 1.96 -4.56
CA ALA A 58 -6.48 0.75 -4.42
C ALA A 58 -7.31 -0.56 -4.51
N ASP A 59 -8.46 -0.52 -5.18
CA ASP A 59 -9.30 -1.69 -5.39
C ASP A 59 -9.20 -2.12 -6.86
N VAL A 60 -8.60 -3.30 -7.08
CA VAL A 60 -8.36 -3.87 -8.42
C VAL A 60 -9.68 -4.08 -9.17
N ARG A 61 -10.67 -4.67 -8.51
CA ARG A 61 -11.97 -5.00 -9.13
C ARG A 61 -12.80 -3.75 -9.43
N ALA A 62 -12.77 -2.76 -8.53
CA ALA A 62 -13.45 -1.50 -8.74
C ALA A 62 -12.82 -0.70 -9.90
N SER A 63 -11.53 -0.88 -10.18
CA SER A 63 -10.86 -0.22 -11.30
C SER A 63 -11.40 -0.65 -12.68
N LEU A 64 -11.91 -1.88 -12.81
CA LEU A 64 -12.54 -2.36 -14.03
C LEU A 64 -13.89 -1.68 -14.28
N LYS A 65 -14.59 -1.30 -13.20
CA LYS A 65 -15.93 -0.67 -13.30
C LYS A 65 -15.84 0.82 -13.64
N ASP A 66 -14.77 1.49 -13.19
CA ASP A 66 -14.57 2.92 -13.40
C ASP A 66 -13.08 3.22 -13.65
N PRO A 67 -12.53 2.82 -14.81
CA PRO A 67 -11.11 3.02 -15.13
C PRO A 67 -10.74 4.50 -15.21
N GLN A 68 -11.66 5.37 -15.65
CA GLN A 68 -11.40 6.81 -15.76
C GLN A 68 -11.16 7.45 -14.41
N LYS A 69 -11.90 7.06 -13.37
CA LYS A 69 -11.69 7.53 -12.01
C LYS A 69 -10.28 7.18 -11.49
N TYR A 70 -9.82 5.96 -11.80
CA TYR A 70 -8.47 5.52 -11.44
C TYR A 70 -7.41 6.28 -12.22
N TRP A 71 -7.64 6.54 -13.50
CA TRP A 71 -6.72 7.32 -14.32
C TRP A 71 -6.54 8.73 -13.76
N VAL A 72 -7.62 9.48 -13.58
CA VAL A 72 -7.56 10.87 -13.07
C VAL A 72 -6.88 10.93 -11.72
N ASN A 73 -7.29 10.08 -10.77
CA ASN A 73 -6.74 10.15 -9.41
C ASN A 73 -5.34 9.59 -9.30
N ASN A 74 -5.11 8.38 -9.83
CA ASN A 74 -3.85 7.67 -9.61
C ASN A 74 -2.77 8.04 -10.63
N VAL A 75 -3.12 8.50 -11.83
CA VAL A 75 -2.13 8.91 -12.85
C VAL A 75 -1.99 10.42 -12.87
N GLU A 76 -3.02 11.16 -13.28
CA GLU A 76 -2.90 12.61 -13.51
C GLU A 76 -2.50 13.36 -12.24
N ASN A 77 -3.20 13.10 -11.10
CA ASN A 77 -2.90 13.78 -9.85
C ASN A 77 -1.56 13.31 -9.25
N THR A 78 -1.19 12.03 -9.38
CA THR A 78 0.13 11.55 -8.92
C THR A 78 1.26 12.17 -9.74
N THR A 79 1.14 12.19 -11.07
CA THR A 79 2.13 12.84 -11.95
C THR A 79 2.29 14.34 -11.62
N ARG A 80 1.18 15.02 -11.29
CA ARG A 80 1.24 16.39 -10.80
C ARG A 80 2.08 16.53 -9.53
N ILE A 81 1.86 15.65 -8.52
CA ILE A 81 2.64 15.65 -7.28
C ILE A 81 4.11 15.32 -7.56
N GLN A 82 4.38 14.35 -8.43
CA GLN A 82 5.73 14.01 -8.87
C GLN A 82 6.47 15.21 -9.45
N ASN A 83 5.82 15.95 -10.36
CA ASN A 83 6.37 17.18 -10.95
C ASN A 83 6.62 18.25 -9.89
N ILE A 84 5.64 18.53 -9.02
CA ILE A 84 5.78 19.53 -7.96
C ILE A 84 6.96 19.19 -7.05
N CYS A 85 7.05 17.94 -6.58
CA CYS A 85 8.16 17.51 -5.72
C CYS A 85 9.52 17.60 -6.45
N HIS A 86 9.58 17.21 -7.72
CA HIS A 86 10.80 17.28 -8.50
C HIS A 86 11.30 18.72 -8.66
N TYR A 87 10.44 19.64 -9.15
CA TYR A 87 10.83 21.03 -9.40
C TYR A 87 11.14 21.84 -8.13
N ASN A 88 10.63 21.41 -6.98
CA ASN A 88 10.95 22.00 -5.68
C ASN A 88 12.04 21.23 -4.91
N ASN A 89 12.70 20.26 -5.52
CA ASN A 89 13.72 19.41 -4.90
C ASN A 89 13.25 18.70 -3.62
N ILE A 90 11.96 18.36 -3.54
CA ILE A 90 11.37 17.66 -2.40
C ILE A 90 11.47 16.14 -2.65
N PRO A 91 12.13 15.37 -1.76
CA PRO A 91 12.13 13.91 -1.82
C PRO A 91 10.71 13.36 -1.72
N LEU A 92 10.39 12.34 -2.54
CA LEU A 92 9.06 11.75 -2.61
C LEU A 92 9.12 10.22 -2.47
N LEU A 93 8.40 9.69 -1.49
CA LEU A 93 7.97 8.29 -1.50
C LEU A 93 6.51 8.22 -1.96
N TYR A 94 6.19 7.34 -2.89
CA TYR A 94 4.82 7.23 -3.39
C TYR A 94 4.32 5.78 -3.42
N ALA A 95 3.03 5.60 -3.14
CA ALA A 95 2.40 4.28 -3.14
C ALA A 95 2.34 3.69 -4.56
N SER A 96 3.14 2.66 -4.81
CA SER A 96 3.01 1.71 -5.90
C SER A 96 2.30 0.43 -5.40
N SER A 97 2.43 -0.69 -6.09
CA SER A 97 1.75 -1.94 -5.75
C SER A 97 2.48 -3.15 -6.33
N SER A 98 2.39 -4.30 -5.69
CA SER A 98 2.78 -5.59 -6.27
C SER A 98 2.05 -5.91 -7.59
N CYS A 99 0.91 -5.27 -7.85
CA CYS A 99 0.19 -5.38 -9.13
C CYS A 99 1.04 -4.93 -10.34
N ILE A 100 2.13 -4.19 -10.14
CA ILE A 100 3.03 -3.78 -11.22
C ILE A 100 3.67 -4.98 -11.93
N HIS A 101 3.87 -6.09 -11.26
CA HIS A 101 4.45 -7.30 -11.84
C HIS A 101 3.52 -7.98 -12.87
N ASN A 102 2.20 -7.69 -12.77
CA ASN A 102 1.17 -8.13 -13.70
C ASN A 102 0.25 -6.94 -14.07
N TRP A 103 0.86 -5.79 -14.36
CA TRP A 103 0.18 -4.50 -14.52
C TRP A 103 -0.95 -4.50 -15.57
N TRP A 104 -0.82 -5.33 -16.61
CA TRP A 104 -1.78 -5.43 -17.71
C TRP A 104 -3.13 -6.05 -17.32
N LEU A 105 -3.25 -6.68 -16.14
CA LEU A 105 -4.48 -7.36 -15.70
C LEU A 105 -5.58 -6.38 -15.28
N SER A 106 -5.23 -5.12 -14.93
CA SER A 106 -6.23 -4.17 -14.45
C SER A 106 -5.85 -2.71 -14.67
N PRO A 107 -6.85 -1.80 -14.81
CA PRO A 107 -6.59 -0.35 -14.84
C PRO A 107 -5.83 0.16 -13.61
N TYR A 108 -6.04 -0.45 -12.45
CA TYR A 108 -5.25 -0.15 -11.24
C TYR A 108 -3.77 -0.50 -11.45
N GLY A 109 -3.45 -1.70 -11.92
CA GLY A 109 -2.09 -2.11 -12.23
C GLY A 109 -1.42 -1.18 -13.25
N ILE A 110 -2.14 -0.84 -14.33
CA ILE A 110 -1.70 0.13 -15.35
C ILE A 110 -1.37 1.47 -14.70
N SER A 111 -2.25 1.99 -13.82
CA SER A 111 -2.01 3.28 -13.16
C SER A 111 -0.73 3.28 -12.32
N LYS A 112 -0.43 2.18 -11.63
CA LYS A 112 0.81 2.06 -10.84
C LYS A 112 2.05 1.90 -11.71
N LYS A 113 1.95 1.20 -12.83
CA LYS A 113 3.03 1.11 -13.83
C LYS A 113 3.38 2.50 -14.37
N VAL A 114 2.38 3.29 -14.77
CA VAL A 114 2.60 4.66 -15.25
C VAL A 114 3.29 5.52 -14.19
N ASN A 115 2.87 5.44 -12.93
CA ASN A 115 3.49 6.22 -11.85
C ASN A 115 4.99 5.89 -11.68
N GLU A 116 5.40 4.64 -11.86
CA GLU A 116 6.83 4.28 -11.81
C GLU A 116 7.60 4.73 -13.04
N GLU A 117 7.00 4.68 -14.23
CA GLU A 117 7.63 5.13 -15.48
C GLU A 117 7.78 6.67 -15.56
N THR A 118 6.92 7.42 -14.85
CA THR A 118 6.96 8.89 -14.83
C THR A 118 7.72 9.46 -13.63
N ALA A 119 8.23 8.63 -12.75
CA ALA A 119 8.94 9.07 -11.54
C ALA A 119 10.34 9.63 -11.88
N PHE A 120 10.75 10.63 -11.12
CA PHE A 120 12.06 11.28 -11.21
C PHE A 120 13.08 10.62 -10.26
N HIS A 121 14.37 10.93 -10.44
CA HIS A 121 15.49 10.35 -9.67
C HIS A 121 15.43 10.60 -8.14
N ASN A 122 14.67 11.61 -7.68
CA ASN A 122 14.46 11.90 -6.26
C ASN A 122 13.14 11.32 -5.73
N GLN A 123 12.64 10.26 -6.37
CA GLN A 123 11.34 9.65 -6.06
C GLN A 123 11.46 8.13 -6.03
N VAL A 124 10.79 7.51 -5.06
CA VAL A 124 10.85 6.05 -4.85
C VAL A 124 9.45 5.46 -4.73
N GLY A 125 9.16 4.46 -5.54
CA GLY A 125 7.92 3.69 -5.52
C GLY A 125 7.91 2.64 -4.42
N LEU A 126 6.80 2.57 -3.68
CA LEU A 126 6.56 1.61 -2.61
C LEU A 126 5.56 0.55 -3.12
N ARG A 127 6.07 -0.61 -3.56
CA ARG A 127 5.25 -1.69 -4.12
C ARG A 127 4.68 -2.55 -3.00
N PHE A 128 3.60 -2.08 -2.42
CA PHE A 128 2.93 -2.82 -1.35
C PHE A 128 2.29 -4.12 -1.87
N THR A 129 2.45 -5.21 -1.12
CA THR A 129 1.65 -6.42 -1.25
C THR A 129 0.30 -6.23 -0.54
N THR A 130 -0.33 -7.30 -0.07
CA THR A 130 -1.62 -7.17 0.62
C THR A 130 -1.39 -6.75 2.08
N VAL A 131 -1.59 -5.46 2.35
CA VAL A 131 -1.42 -4.90 3.70
C VAL A 131 -2.63 -5.25 4.58
N TYR A 132 -2.39 -5.70 5.82
CA TYR A 132 -3.42 -6.03 6.81
C TYR A 132 -3.09 -5.45 8.20
N GLY A 133 -4.03 -5.51 9.13
CA GLY A 133 -3.89 -5.06 10.51
C GLY A 133 -5.02 -4.14 10.95
N ASP A 134 -4.90 -3.58 12.16
CA ASP A 134 -5.92 -2.73 12.76
C ASP A 134 -6.21 -1.48 11.93
N GLY A 135 -7.48 -1.13 11.77
CA GLY A 135 -7.92 -0.02 10.92
C GLY A 135 -7.99 -0.33 9.42
N ALA A 136 -7.69 -1.57 9.00
CA ALA A 136 -7.98 -2.03 7.65
C ALA A 136 -9.50 -2.01 7.39
N ARG A 137 -9.89 -1.82 6.10
CA ARG A 137 -11.32 -1.87 5.73
C ARG A 137 -11.88 -3.27 6.00
N ASP A 138 -13.11 -3.34 6.53
CA ASP A 138 -13.83 -4.62 6.80
C ASP A 138 -13.97 -5.49 5.55
N SER A 139 -13.92 -4.88 4.37
CA SER A 139 -13.96 -5.59 3.09
C SER A 139 -12.67 -6.34 2.73
N MET A 140 -11.57 -6.11 3.44
CA MET A 140 -10.30 -6.77 3.19
C MET A 140 -10.29 -8.20 3.73
N LEU A 141 -9.53 -9.09 3.06
CA LEU A 141 -9.59 -10.53 3.31
C LEU A 141 -9.32 -10.91 4.77
N ILE A 142 -8.22 -10.42 5.36
CA ILE A 142 -7.85 -10.80 6.74
C ILE A 142 -8.93 -10.31 7.72
N GLY A 143 -9.45 -9.09 7.55
CA GLY A 143 -10.58 -8.61 8.36
C GLY A 143 -11.81 -9.51 8.25
N LYS A 144 -12.17 -9.96 7.03
CA LYS A 144 -13.28 -10.89 6.83
C LYS A 144 -13.05 -12.25 7.48
N LEU A 145 -11.83 -12.78 7.42
CA LEU A 145 -11.48 -14.05 8.05
C LEU A 145 -11.66 -13.97 9.57
N VAL A 146 -11.09 -12.96 10.22
CA VAL A 146 -11.12 -12.85 11.69
C VAL A 146 -12.48 -12.41 12.24
N ASN A 147 -13.25 -11.61 11.49
CA ASN A 147 -14.57 -11.10 11.88
C ASN A 147 -15.75 -11.98 11.45
N GLY A 148 -15.49 -13.13 10.86
CA GLY A 148 -16.55 -14.06 10.52
C GLY A 148 -17.46 -13.64 9.36
N THR A 149 -16.98 -12.79 8.43
CA THR A 149 -17.81 -12.27 7.33
C THR A 149 -17.38 -12.75 5.94
N ILE A 150 -16.48 -13.72 5.87
CA ILE A 150 -16.03 -14.33 4.62
C ILE A 150 -17.18 -15.12 3.95
N LYS A 151 -17.28 -15.03 2.63
CA LYS A 151 -18.33 -15.71 1.84
C LYS A 151 -17.76 -16.81 0.96
N TYR A 152 -16.56 -16.66 0.50
CA TYR A 152 -15.82 -17.63 -0.31
C TYR A 152 -14.33 -17.40 -0.15
N LEU A 153 -13.55 -18.41 -0.44
CA LEU A 153 -12.08 -18.38 -0.48
C LEU A 153 -11.59 -18.51 -1.92
N THR A 154 -10.30 -18.25 -2.15
CA THR A 154 -9.69 -18.44 -3.47
C THR A 154 -8.41 -19.25 -3.38
N ARG A 155 -7.99 -19.84 -4.54
CA ARG A 155 -6.70 -20.55 -4.65
C ARG A 155 -5.52 -19.63 -4.89
N HIS A 156 -5.73 -18.31 -4.85
CA HIS A 156 -4.64 -17.36 -5.00
C HIS A 156 -3.58 -17.51 -3.90
N THR A 157 -2.33 -17.31 -4.28
CA THR A 157 -1.23 -17.09 -3.34
C THR A 157 -1.06 -15.60 -3.11
N ARG A 158 -1.08 -15.15 -1.86
CA ARG A 158 -0.93 -13.75 -1.46
C ARG A 158 0.18 -13.59 -0.43
N ASP A 159 0.98 -12.56 -0.62
CA ASP A 159 1.90 -12.08 0.39
C ASP A 159 1.16 -11.03 1.23
N PHE A 160 1.06 -11.28 2.54
CA PHE A 160 0.38 -10.42 3.49
C PHE A 160 1.41 -9.77 4.41
N VAL A 161 1.48 -8.44 4.38
CA VAL A 161 2.37 -7.65 5.23
C VAL A 161 1.56 -6.84 6.25
N HIS A 162 1.97 -6.85 7.52
CA HIS A 162 1.30 -6.08 8.55
C HIS A 162 1.56 -4.58 8.39
N VAL A 163 0.56 -3.75 8.68
CA VAL A 163 0.66 -2.28 8.52
C VAL A 163 1.80 -1.68 9.32
N SER A 164 2.11 -2.21 10.50
CA SER A 164 3.27 -1.74 11.30
C SER A 164 4.60 -2.00 10.60
N ASP A 165 4.76 -3.16 9.94
CA ASP A 165 5.97 -3.47 9.17
C ASP A 165 6.10 -2.56 7.94
N VAL A 166 4.97 -2.23 7.30
CA VAL A 166 4.93 -1.24 6.21
C VAL A 166 5.39 0.14 6.70
N VAL A 167 4.91 0.58 7.85
CA VAL A 167 5.33 1.87 8.46
C VAL A 167 6.82 1.88 8.74
N GLU A 168 7.38 0.81 9.33
CA GLU A 168 8.83 0.69 9.56
C GLU A 168 9.63 0.72 8.26
N ALA A 169 9.15 0.09 7.18
CA ALA A 169 9.77 0.16 5.86
C ALA A 169 9.82 1.60 5.33
N ILE A 170 8.71 2.34 5.43
CA ILE A 170 8.64 3.74 4.98
C ILE A 170 9.59 4.61 5.80
N VAL A 171 9.61 4.49 7.12
CA VAL A 171 10.51 5.24 8.02
C VAL A 171 11.97 4.94 7.72
N LEU A 172 12.31 3.68 7.46
CA LEU A 172 13.68 3.31 7.06
C LEU A 172 14.07 3.99 5.74
N LEU A 173 13.24 3.92 4.70
CA LEU A 173 13.52 4.54 3.41
C LEU A 173 13.67 6.06 3.54
N MET A 174 12.83 6.71 4.34
CA MET A 174 12.97 8.15 4.65
C MET A 174 14.31 8.51 5.32
N SER A 175 14.88 7.61 6.09
CA SER A 175 16.16 7.83 6.78
C SER A 175 17.39 7.77 5.85
N LYS A 176 17.21 7.28 4.63
CA LYS A 176 18.29 7.12 3.65
C LYS A 176 18.38 8.33 2.72
N ASN A 177 19.56 8.51 2.12
CA ASN A 177 19.68 9.45 1.01
C ASN A 177 18.91 8.92 -0.21
N ILE A 178 17.85 9.61 -0.59
CA ILE A 178 16.93 9.16 -1.65
C ILE A 178 17.64 8.93 -3.00
N SER A 179 18.69 9.70 -3.29
CA SER A 179 19.48 9.57 -4.54
C SER A 179 20.28 8.27 -4.60
N MET A 180 20.43 7.56 -3.49
CA MET A 180 21.13 6.27 -3.40
C MET A 180 20.17 5.09 -3.38
N LEU A 181 18.88 5.34 -3.36
CA LEU A 181 17.85 4.31 -3.35
C LEU A 181 17.56 3.80 -4.76
N LYS A 182 17.07 2.56 -4.86
CA LYS A 182 16.50 2.03 -6.10
C LYS A 182 15.21 2.80 -6.43
N PRO A 183 14.81 2.86 -7.71
CA PRO A 183 13.57 3.57 -8.12
C PRO A 183 12.30 3.05 -7.45
N ALA A 184 12.28 1.79 -7.02
CA ALA A 184 11.16 1.19 -6.29
C ALA A 184 11.62 0.00 -5.43
N TYR A 185 10.83 -0.29 -4.39
CA TYR A 185 11.03 -1.41 -3.47
C TYR A 185 9.74 -2.20 -3.28
N ASP A 186 9.82 -3.52 -3.36
CA ASP A 186 8.74 -4.42 -2.97
C ASP A 186 8.67 -4.49 -1.45
N ILE A 187 7.49 -4.19 -0.89
CA ILE A 187 7.21 -4.18 0.55
C ILE A 187 6.16 -5.25 0.83
N GLY A 188 6.63 -6.39 1.24
CA GLY A 188 5.88 -7.60 1.58
C GLY A 188 6.64 -8.41 2.60
N THR A 189 6.31 -9.68 2.74
CA THR A 189 7.04 -10.60 3.63
C THR A 189 8.00 -11.54 2.89
N GLY A 190 7.84 -11.64 1.57
CA GLY A 190 8.52 -12.65 0.76
C GLY A 190 7.94 -14.07 0.98
N LYS A 191 6.82 -14.19 1.69
CA LYS A 191 6.12 -15.45 1.96
C LYS A 191 4.76 -15.44 1.30
N GLY A 192 4.54 -16.34 0.35
CA GLY A 192 3.24 -16.56 -0.25
C GLY A 192 2.36 -17.44 0.64
N ASN A 193 1.14 -17.00 0.91
CA ASN A 193 0.13 -17.77 1.62
C ASN A 193 -1.04 -18.08 0.67
N ILE A 194 -1.44 -19.34 0.58
CA ILE A 194 -2.65 -19.73 -0.15
C ILE A 194 -3.86 -19.26 0.66
N VAL A 195 -4.75 -18.49 0.05
CA VAL A 195 -5.90 -17.88 0.74
C VAL A 195 -6.82 -18.95 1.33
N GLU A 196 -7.03 -20.07 0.62
CA GLU A 196 -7.79 -21.23 1.11
C GLU A 196 -7.22 -21.77 2.44
N ASN A 197 -5.89 -21.90 2.55
CA ASN A 197 -5.24 -22.40 3.75
C ASN A 197 -5.39 -21.45 4.94
N LEU A 198 -5.36 -20.11 4.68
CA LEU A 198 -5.64 -19.12 5.73
C LEU A 198 -7.10 -19.18 6.19
N GLY A 199 -8.02 -19.53 5.29
CA GLY A 199 -9.41 -19.77 5.64
C GLY A 199 -9.56 -20.95 6.59
N VAL A 200 -8.94 -22.09 6.28
CA VAL A 200 -8.93 -23.28 7.16
C VAL A 200 -8.31 -22.95 8.52
N LEU A 201 -7.19 -22.22 8.54
CA LEU A 201 -6.54 -21.75 9.78
C LEU A 201 -7.47 -20.89 10.65
N ALA A 202 -8.35 -20.09 10.01
CA ALA A 202 -9.35 -19.27 10.68
C ALA A 202 -10.65 -20.04 11.03
N GLY A 203 -10.71 -21.36 10.85
CA GLY A 203 -11.87 -22.20 11.16
C GLY A 203 -12.96 -22.24 10.07
N TRP A 204 -12.67 -21.77 8.85
CA TRP A 204 -13.61 -21.74 7.73
C TRP A 204 -13.53 -23.01 6.88
N GLU A 205 -13.88 -24.15 7.46
CA GLU A 205 -13.97 -25.42 6.72
C GLU A 205 -15.29 -25.52 5.93
N GLY A 206 -15.21 -26.07 4.71
CA GLY A 206 -16.39 -26.32 3.86
C GLY A 206 -17.00 -25.10 3.18
N ILE A 207 -16.37 -23.93 3.27
CA ILE A 207 -16.77 -22.75 2.52
C ILE A 207 -16.40 -22.91 1.02
N GLU A 208 -17.16 -22.26 0.13
CA GLU A 208 -16.88 -22.29 -1.31
C GLU A 208 -15.46 -21.79 -1.62
N VAL A 209 -14.73 -22.51 -2.48
CA VAL A 209 -13.40 -22.13 -2.98
C VAL A 209 -13.46 -21.93 -4.48
N THR A 210 -13.04 -20.75 -4.94
CA THR A 210 -13.03 -20.37 -6.36
C THR A 210 -11.60 -20.13 -6.86
N ASP A 211 -11.41 -20.04 -8.17
CA ASP A 211 -10.12 -19.68 -8.77
C ASP A 211 -9.84 -18.17 -8.68
N GLY A 212 -10.84 -17.39 -8.23
CA GLY A 212 -10.75 -15.93 -8.11
C GLY A 212 -10.97 -15.20 -9.43
N ASP A 213 -10.69 -13.89 -9.45
CA ASP A 213 -10.92 -13.06 -10.63
C ASP A 213 -9.69 -13.02 -11.56
N ALA A 214 -9.91 -13.09 -12.87
CA ALA A 214 -8.87 -13.01 -13.89
C ALA A 214 -8.10 -11.68 -13.90
N CYS A 215 -8.64 -10.63 -13.28
CA CYS A 215 -7.98 -9.32 -13.14
C CYS A 215 -6.95 -9.27 -12.01
N GLU A 216 -6.81 -10.35 -11.26
CA GLU A 216 -5.86 -10.48 -10.14
C GLU A 216 -4.76 -11.50 -10.49
N ALA A 217 -3.52 -11.18 -10.13
CA ALA A 217 -2.41 -12.12 -10.27
C ALA A 217 -2.66 -13.38 -9.41
N GLN A 218 -2.32 -14.56 -9.93
CA GLN A 218 -2.44 -15.82 -9.17
C GLN A 218 -1.47 -15.86 -7.97
N ASN A 219 -0.31 -15.21 -8.11
CA ASN A 219 0.69 -15.08 -7.05
C ASN A 219 1.23 -13.65 -7.04
N ASN A 220 1.30 -13.03 -5.88
CA ASN A 220 1.88 -11.70 -5.67
C ASN A 220 2.98 -11.69 -4.59
N THR A 221 3.66 -12.81 -4.38
CA THR A 221 4.77 -12.89 -3.42
C THR A 221 5.88 -11.91 -3.81
N ALA A 222 6.27 -11.05 -2.87
CA ALA A 222 7.26 -10.01 -3.07
C ALA A 222 8.71 -10.55 -3.07
N ASP A 223 9.58 -9.93 -3.85
CA ASP A 223 11.02 -10.05 -3.66
C ASP A 223 11.51 -8.92 -2.75
N ILE A 224 11.71 -9.23 -1.47
CA ILE A 224 12.14 -8.27 -0.45
C ILE A 224 13.65 -8.18 -0.28
N SER A 225 14.45 -8.80 -1.17
CA SER A 225 15.92 -8.81 -1.06
C SER A 225 16.51 -7.40 -0.95
N ALA A 226 16.01 -6.46 -1.76
CA ALA A 226 16.45 -5.07 -1.73
C ALA A 226 16.12 -4.34 -0.41
N MET A 227 15.00 -4.67 0.24
CA MET A 227 14.69 -4.12 1.57
C MET A 227 15.54 -4.75 2.66
N LYS A 228 15.86 -6.06 2.55
CA LYS A 228 16.80 -6.75 3.46
C LYS A 228 18.22 -6.17 3.38
N GLU A 229 18.70 -5.84 2.18
CA GLU A 229 20.00 -5.16 2.00
C GLU A 229 20.05 -3.81 2.75
N LEU A 230 18.91 -3.13 2.90
CA LEU A 230 18.81 -1.89 3.69
C LEU A 230 18.68 -2.13 5.21
N GLY A 231 18.53 -3.40 5.63
CA GLY A 231 18.37 -3.80 7.03
C GLY A 231 16.91 -3.88 7.49
N TRP A 232 15.94 -3.96 6.58
CA TRP A 232 14.52 -4.13 6.93
C TRP A 232 14.09 -5.58 6.77
N GLU A 233 13.36 -6.07 7.77
CA GLU A 233 12.66 -7.36 7.75
C GLU A 233 11.28 -7.23 8.39
N PRO A 234 10.23 -7.88 7.79
CA PRO A 234 8.90 -7.94 8.40
C PRO A 234 8.96 -8.80 9.65
N LYS A 235 8.18 -8.41 10.68
CA LYS A 235 8.20 -9.04 12.00
C LYS A 235 6.92 -9.78 12.34
N ILE A 236 5.79 -9.39 11.72
CA ILE A 236 4.48 -9.89 12.09
C ILE A 236 4.00 -10.90 11.04
N ASP A 237 3.84 -12.16 11.48
CA ASP A 237 3.33 -13.22 10.63
C ASP A 237 1.81 -13.20 10.56
N VAL A 238 1.24 -13.38 9.36
CA VAL A 238 -0.21 -13.33 9.14
C VAL A 238 -0.94 -14.52 9.77
N GLN A 239 -0.31 -15.68 9.84
CA GLN A 239 -0.92 -16.87 10.43
C GLN A 239 -1.06 -16.69 11.94
N ASP A 240 -0.01 -16.19 12.61
CA ASP A 240 -0.05 -15.87 14.04
C ASP A 240 -1.11 -14.79 14.34
N TYR A 241 -1.21 -13.78 13.46
CA TYR A 241 -2.24 -12.73 13.59
C TYR A 241 -3.65 -13.31 13.48
N ILE A 242 -3.92 -14.18 12.52
CA ILE A 242 -5.22 -14.84 12.34
C ILE A 242 -5.56 -15.66 13.58
N VAL A 243 -4.66 -16.55 14.03
CA VAL A 243 -4.89 -17.40 15.20
C VAL A 243 -5.22 -16.58 16.45
N LYS A 244 -4.53 -15.46 16.64
CA LYS A 244 -4.73 -14.57 17.80
C LYS A 244 -6.05 -13.81 17.77
N ASN A 245 -6.53 -13.42 16.60
CA ASN A 245 -7.62 -12.45 16.44
C ASN A 245 -8.93 -13.08 15.92
N THR A 246 -8.93 -14.35 15.51
CA THR A 246 -10.17 -15.03 15.09
C THR A 246 -11.08 -15.27 16.29
N VAL A 247 -12.33 -14.82 16.18
CA VAL A 247 -13.36 -15.12 17.16
C VAL A 247 -13.78 -16.58 16.97
N PRO A 248 -13.78 -17.43 18.01
CA PRO A 248 -14.29 -18.81 17.90
C PRO A 248 -15.75 -18.81 17.42
N HIS A 249 -16.04 -19.65 16.44
CA HIS A 249 -17.38 -19.81 15.85
C HIS A 249 -18.19 -20.87 16.57
#